data_97a9a73fa43e16ee9f697689cff25a02
#
_entry.id   97a9a73fa43e16ee9f697689cff25a02
#
_cell.length_a   1.000
_cell.length_b   1.000
_cell.length_c   1.000
_cell.angle_alpha   90.00
_cell.angle_beta   90.00
_cell.angle_gamma   90.00
#
_symmetry.space_group_name_H-M   'P 1'
#
loop_
_entity.id
_entity.type
_entity.pdbx_description
1 polymer ?
#
loop_
_entity_poly.entity_id
_entity_poly.type
_entity_poly.pdbx_seq_one_letter_code
_entity_poly.pdbx_strand_id
1 'polypeptide(L)'
;MKKGKAWVLIALLWMPFWYGQLQAMEEQADVRILIDVSGSMKQNDPKNLRRPALRLLVGLLSSETRAGVWTFGQYVNMQIPLGQVDKAWKKRARKSSESIGSPGQFTNIEDALKRSTEDWSGAPGPYRRSVILLTDGMVDISRDRTKNAASKRRILERILPRLADLNATVHTIALSKNADHVLMKNLAAETGGWYEQVETAEQLQKVFLRIFEKVGKPDAVPLQDNKFKVDESITEATLLVFHKPGAQETEVVPPDGKAFRADNVPASVSWHRDQGYDMLTISDPQAGEWKIRAEVDPDNRVMIVTDLKMQTTELPNRLIQGTSLPVIVNFSDHGKLIRKREFLEVVNVSGMQLDDTSISEARPMLDNGQEPDKHANDGLFTLSFGGESVGSGVGELVLNASGPTFVREKRMTYEVVPPVNLEASPRSDGRVLDVRIIPDVELIDPESLHIDAWMENSEGEQFRLPLNISPGGQGGSGEIDLMSFTGPRRIAIKANATALSGESISYFDTPMEVEGMKQPEPVIVAKPESPPPAQPKPVSEPEPEPEPEPEPEPEAEEEGGWGTALIWFGIINLLLIIGGGGAYWWIHRRNQRNIVSLVDDADATKVSDDKGEDND
;
A
#
# COMPACT_ATOMS: atom_id res chain seq x y z
N MET A 1 79.00 30.44 20.35
CA MET A 1 77.98 30.92 21.26
C MET A 1 77.10 31.98 20.55
N LYS A 2 75.90 31.64 20.14
CA LYS A 2 74.77 32.54 19.89
C LYS A 2 73.54 31.66 19.65
N LYS A 3 72.59 31.70 20.55
CA LYS A 3 71.31 31.02 20.54
C LYS A 3 70.37 31.77 19.57
N GLY A 4 69.93 31.13 18.49
CA GLY A 4 68.88 31.60 17.58
C GLY A 4 67.54 31.03 17.99
N LYS A 5 66.62 31.88 18.44
CA LYS A 5 65.21 31.51 18.69
C LYS A 5 64.47 31.46 17.35
N ALA A 6 64.00 30.27 16.96
CA ALA A 6 63.08 30.09 15.83
C ALA A 6 61.67 30.49 16.29
N TRP A 7 61.12 31.52 15.70
CA TRP A 7 59.70 31.88 15.76
C TRP A 7 58.92 31.06 14.75
N VAL A 8 58.08 30.13 15.23
CA VAL A 8 57.13 29.43 14.38
C VAL A 8 55.91 30.34 14.23
N LEU A 9 55.75 30.93 13.07
CA LEU A 9 54.56 31.66 12.64
C LEU A 9 53.48 30.60 12.27
N ILE A 10 52.48 30.42 13.14
CA ILE A 10 51.25 29.71 12.84
C ILE A 10 50.39 30.63 11.97
N ALA A 11 50.46 30.45 10.67
CA ALA A 11 49.49 31.03 9.73
C ALA A 11 48.19 30.24 9.85
N LEU A 12 47.23 30.77 10.62
CA LEU A 12 45.83 30.33 10.58
C LEU A 12 45.30 30.63 9.17
N LEU A 13 45.25 29.62 8.33
CA LEU A 13 44.51 29.64 7.06
C LEU A 13 43.02 29.78 7.40
N TRP A 14 42.51 30.96 7.27
CA TRP A 14 41.09 31.23 7.07
C TRP A 14 40.73 30.68 5.69
N MET A 15 40.28 29.43 5.61
CA MET A 15 39.49 28.96 4.48
C MET A 15 38.06 29.49 4.67
N PRO A 16 37.55 30.32 3.77
CA PRO A 16 36.12 30.57 3.75
C PRO A 16 35.44 29.24 3.39
N PHE A 17 34.71 28.67 4.33
CA PHE A 17 33.72 27.65 4.07
C PHE A 17 32.71 28.27 3.08
N TRP A 18 32.94 28.08 1.82
CA TRP A 18 31.89 28.19 0.83
C TRP A 18 30.89 27.09 1.15
N TYR A 19 29.90 27.42 1.96
CA TYR A 19 28.61 26.73 1.87
C TYR A 19 28.09 27.03 0.46
N GLY A 20 28.45 26.18 -0.48
CA GLY A 20 27.75 26.11 -1.75
C GLY A 20 26.29 25.87 -1.38
N GLN A 21 25.45 26.86 -1.64
CA GLN A 21 24.02 26.64 -1.70
C GLN A 21 23.83 25.57 -2.79
N LEU A 22 23.73 24.28 -2.41
CA LEU A 22 23.05 23.31 -3.21
C LEU A 22 21.61 23.83 -3.32
N GLN A 23 21.34 24.66 -4.32
CA GLN A 23 20.01 24.70 -4.90
C GLN A 23 19.79 23.27 -5.39
N ALA A 24 19.04 22.49 -4.63
CA ALA A 24 18.52 21.22 -5.11
C ALA A 24 17.68 21.57 -6.35
N MET A 25 18.27 21.40 -7.52
CA MET A 25 17.49 21.41 -8.77
C MET A 25 16.42 20.34 -8.55
N GLU A 26 15.15 20.73 -8.63
CA GLU A 26 14.04 19.80 -8.55
C GLU A 26 14.24 18.74 -9.63
N GLU A 27 14.57 17.51 -9.21
CA GLU A 27 14.85 16.41 -10.13
C GLU A 27 13.57 16.07 -10.87
N GLN A 28 13.61 16.13 -12.20
CA GLN A 28 12.49 15.72 -13.04
C GLN A 28 12.26 14.22 -12.93
N ALA A 29 11.01 13.79 -12.88
CA ALA A 29 10.69 12.37 -12.84
C ALA A 29 10.88 11.72 -14.23
N ASP A 30 11.60 10.58 -14.31
CA ASP A 30 11.66 9.67 -15.47
C ASP A 30 10.98 8.35 -15.10
N VAL A 31 9.78 8.13 -15.64
CA VAL A 31 8.87 7.05 -15.25
C VAL A 31 8.75 6.01 -16.35
N ARG A 32 9.16 4.77 -16.07
CA ARG A 32 9.10 3.63 -17.00
C ARG A 32 8.06 2.63 -16.51
N ILE A 33 6.98 2.46 -17.28
CA ILE A 33 5.85 1.60 -16.91
C ILE A 33 5.93 0.32 -17.73
N LEU A 34 6.03 -0.82 -17.05
CA LEU A 34 6.14 -2.17 -17.63
C LEU A 34 4.86 -2.95 -17.33
N ILE A 35 4.12 -3.32 -18.37
CA ILE A 35 2.83 -3.99 -18.26
C ILE A 35 2.93 -5.37 -18.87
N ASP A 36 2.67 -6.38 -18.07
CA ASP A 36 2.55 -7.76 -18.51
C ASP A 36 1.33 -7.95 -19.42
N VAL A 37 1.56 -8.55 -20.58
CA VAL A 37 0.53 -8.93 -21.55
C VAL A 37 0.57 -10.43 -21.87
N SER A 38 1.16 -11.23 -20.97
CA SER A 38 1.21 -12.69 -21.07
C SER A 38 -0.17 -13.33 -21.03
N GLY A 39 -0.24 -14.61 -21.41
CA GLY A 39 -1.49 -15.33 -21.51
C GLY A 39 -2.20 -15.57 -20.18
N SER A 40 -1.46 -15.66 -19.06
CA SER A 40 -1.99 -15.78 -17.69
C SER A 40 -2.88 -14.61 -17.30
N MET A 41 -2.57 -13.41 -17.80
CA MET A 41 -3.37 -12.21 -17.60
C MET A 41 -4.84 -12.36 -18.07
N LYS A 42 -5.16 -13.31 -18.95
CA LYS A 42 -6.57 -13.61 -19.30
C LYS A 42 -7.38 -14.14 -18.13
N GLN A 43 -6.71 -14.83 -17.21
CA GLN A 43 -7.34 -15.42 -16.02
C GLN A 43 -7.28 -14.44 -14.84
N ASN A 44 -6.16 -13.77 -14.64
CA ASN A 44 -5.92 -12.93 -13.47
C ASN A 44 -6.41 -11.48 -13.65
N ASP A 45 -6.50 -10.99 -14.90
CA ASP A 45 -7.11 -9.70 -15.24
C ASP A 45 -8.06 -9.81 -16.46
N PRO A 46 -9.13 -10.61 -16.38
CA PRO A 46 -10.04 -10.87 -17.51
C PRO A 46 -10.76 -9.61 -18.00
N LYS A 47 -10.91 -8.60 -17.14
CA LYS A 47 -11.56 -7.33 -17.46
C LYS A 47 -10.59 -6.26 -17.96
N ASN A 48 -9.29 -6.57 -18.08
CA ASN A 48 -8.22 -5.64 -18.44
C ASN A 48 -8.19 -4.37 -17.56
N LEU A 49 -8.25 -4.55 -16.25
CA LEU A 49 -8.26 -3.47 -15.25
C LEU A 49 -6.98 -2.62 -15.29
N ARG A 50 -5.92 -3.17 -15.86
CA ARG A 50 -4.68 -2.45 -16.22
C ARG A 50 -4.93 -1.21 -17.07
N ARG A 51 -5.95 -1.23 -17.96
CA ARG A 51 -6.25 -0.11 -18.88
C ARG A 51 -6.72 1.14 -18.12
N PRO A 52 -7.80 1.09 -17.32
CA PRO A 52 -8.22 2.27 -16.56
C PRO A 52 -7.17 2.71 -15.53
N ALA A 53 -6.47 1.77 -14.89
CA ALA A 53 -5.39 2.10 -13.96
C ALA A 53 -4.22 2.80 -14.65
N LEU A 54 -3.78 2.33 -15.84
CA LEU A 54 -2.77 3.02 -16.62
C LEU A 54 -3.24 4.42 -17.06
N ARG A 55 -4.50 4.57 -17.48
CA ARG A 55 -5.05 5.88 -17.87
C ARG A 55 -5.08 6.86 -16.71
N LEU A 56 -5.40 6.37 -15.50
CA LEU A 56 -5.32 7.14 -14.27
C LEU A 56 -3.88 7.66 -14.06
N LEU A 57 -2.90 6.76 -13.99
CA LEU A 57 -1.50 7.12 -13.79
C LEU A 57 -1.02 8.13 -14.85
N VAL A 58 -1.23 7.83 -16.13
CA VAL A 58 -0.88 8.72 -17.24
C VAL A 58 -1.53 10.10 -17.11
N GLY A 59 -2.79 10.13 -16.68
CA GLY A 59 -3.54 11.37 -16.49
C GLY A 59 -2.95 12.25 -15.40
N LEU A 60 -2.48 11.65 -14.32
CA LEU A 60 -1.94 12.32 -13.15
C LEU A 60 -0.49 12.85 -13.36
N LEU A 61 0.32 12.20 -14.22
CA LEU A 61 1.70 12.65 -14.47
C LEU A 61 1.74 14.14 -14.87
N SER A 62 2.64 14.89 -14.25
CA SER A 62 2.84 16.33 -14.56
C SER A 62 3.53 16.52 -15.92
N SER A 63 3.43 17.72 -16.48
CA SER A 63 4.12 18.07 -17.72
C SER A 63 5.66 18.10 -17.61
N GLU A 64 6.19 18.13 -16.38
CA GLU A 64 7.64 18.06 -16.12
C GLU A 64 8.18 16.63 -16.14
N THR A 65 7.29 15.63 -16.14
CA THR A 65 7.67 14.22 -16.17
C THR A 65 8.05 13.76 -17.57
N ARG A 66 9.09 12.94 -17.66
CA ARG A 66 9.41 12.11 -18.82
C ARG A 66 8.86 10.70 -18.59
N ALA A 67 8.04 10.16 -19.49
CA ALA A 67 7.48 8.84 -19.28
C ALA A 67 7.40 8.00 -20.56
N GLY A 68 7.38 6.67 -20.39
CA GLY A 68 7.14 5.69 -21.45
C GLY A 68 6.45 4.45 -20.90
N VAL A 69 5.75 3.71 -21.78
CA VAL A 69 5.08 2.45 -21.41
C VAL A 69 5.54 1.33 -22.32
N TRP A 70 5.97 0.24 -21.72
CA TRP A 70 6.33 -1.00 -22.40
C TRP A 70 5.35 -2.10 -22.02
N THR A 71 4.95 -2.87 -23.01
CA THR A 71 4.23 -4.12 -22.79
C THR A 71 5.19 -5.28 -23.02
N PHE A 72 5.08 -6.33 -22.19
CA PHE A 72 5.96 -7.48 -22.30
C PHE A 72 5.20 -8.82 -22.14
N GLY A 73 5.66 -9.80 -22.85
CA GLY A 73 5.33 -11.20 -22.82
C GLY A 73 6.56 -11.94 -23.30
N GLN A 74 6.48 -12.68 -24.42
CA GLN A 74 7.66 -13.20 -25.11
C GLN A 74 8.55 -12.08 -25.68
N TYR A 75 7.95 -11.01 -26.18
CA TYR A 75 8.60 -9.82 -26.73
C TYR A 75 8.25 -8.60 -25.89
N VAL A 76 9.15 -7.62 -25.92
CA VAL A 76 8.96 -6.33 -25.26
C VAL A 76 8.69 -5.28 -26.33
N ASN A 77 7.56 -4.59 -26.22
CA ASN A 77 7.18 -3.54 -27.16
C ASN A 77 7.02 -2.20 -26.43
N MET A 78 7.57 -1.15 -26.99
CA MET A 78 7.31 0.21 -26.52
C MET A 78 5.90 0.63 -26.97
N GLN A 79 4.91 0.39 -26.11
CA GLN A 79 3.50 0.65 -26.38
C GLN A 79 3.19 2.15 -26.48
N ILE A 80 3.82 2.94 -25.61
CA ILE A 80 3.75 4.39 -25.61
C ILE A 80 5.16 4.92 -25.60
N PRO A 81 5.56 5.67 -26.64
CA PRO A 81 6.92 6.18 -26.76
C PRO A 81 7.35 7.01 -25.57
N LEU A 82 8.60 6.81 -25.16
CA LEU A 82 9.26 7.62 -24.15
C LEU A 82 9.32 9.08 -24.61
N GLY A 83 8.87 9.99 -23.76
CA GLY A 83 8.88 11.42 -24.08
C GLY A 83 8.38 12.27 -22.93
N GLN A 84 8.42 13.59 -23.13
CA GLN A 84 7.83 14.54 -22.20
C GLN A 84 6.31 14.36 -22.14
N VAL A 85 5.72 14.41 -20.94
CA VAL A 85 4.30 14.20 -20.69
C VAL A 85 3.51 15.48 -20.98
N ASP A 86 3.35 15.80 -22.26
CA ASP A 86 2.48 16.89 -22.70
C ASP A 86 1.04 16.43 -22.99
N LYS A 87 0.15 17.37 -23.32
CA LYS A 87 -1.25 17.07 -23.67
C LYS A 87 -1.36 16.08 -24.86
N ALA A 88 -0.45 16.17 -25.83
CA ALA A 88 -0.43 15.28 -27.00
C ALA A 88 0.03 13.87 -26.60
N TRP A 89 1.07 13.77 -25.75
CA TRP A 89 1.54 12.50 -25.21
C TRP A 89 0.45 11.81 -24.39
N LYS A 90 -0.23 12.52 -23.47
CA LYS A 90 -1.35 11.99 -22.68
C LYS A 90 -2.49 11.48 -23.56
N LYS A 91 -2.86 12.21 -24.63
CA LYS A 91 -3.87 11.79 -25.60
C LYS A 91 -3.48 10.50 -26.32
N ARG A 92 -2.21 10.40 -26.79
CA ARG A 92 -1.69 9.16 -27.40
C ARG A 92 -1.69 8.01 -26.42
N ALA A 93 -1.23 8.25 -25.18
CA ALA A 93 -1.16 7.24 -24.13
C ALA A 93 -2.54 6.65 -23.79
N ARG A 94 -3.55 7.49 -23.62
CA ARG A 94 -4.93 7.06 -23.40
C ARG A 94 -5.44 6.17 -24.55
N LYS A 95 -5.25 6.61 -25.80
CA LYS A 95 -5.66 5.83 -26.97
C LYS A 95 -4.91 4.50 -27.07
N SER A 96 -3.59 4.50 -26.88
CA SER A 96 -2.79 3.28 -26.94
C SER A 96 -3.10 2.29 -25.81
N SER A 97 -3.58 2.75 -24.64
CA SER A 97 -3.98 1.88 -23.54
C SER A 97 -5.15 0.95 -23.92
N GLU A 98 -6.03 1.37 -24.85
CA GLU A 98 -7.18 0.59 -25.31
C GLU A 98 -6.77 -0.73 -25.98
N SER A 99 -5.59 -0.77 -26.62
CA SER A 99 -5.06 -1.96 -27.30
C SER A 99 -4.34 -2.93 -26.35
N ILE A 100 -4.15 -2.59 -25.07
CA ILE A 100 -3.53 -3.49 -24.10
C ILE A 100 -4.49 -4.68 -23.86
N GLY A 101 -4.01 -5.86 -24.17
CA GLY A 101 -4.72 -7.13 -23.97
C GLY A 101 -3.78 -8.17 -23.39
N SER A 102 -4.08 -9.44 -23.60
CA SER A 102 -3.26 -10.56 -23.12
C SER A 102 -2.93 -11.54 -24.25
N PRO A 103 -2.33 -11.08 -25.37
CA PRO A 103 -2.01 -11.94 -26.50
C PRO A 103 -0.67 -12.67 -26.35
N GLY A 104 0.17 -12.26 -25.37
CA GLY A 104 1.54 -12.70 -25.24
C GLY A 104 1.65 -14.16 -24.78
N GLN A 105 2.71 -14.82 -25.26
CA GLN A 105 3.23 -16.04 -24.67
C GLN A 105 4.38 -15.67 -23.75
N PHE A 106 4.62 -16.46 -22.69
CA PHE A 106 5.71 -16.24 -21.74
C PHE A 106 5.60 -14.90 -20.97
N THR A 107 6.51 -14.71 -20.02
CA THR A 107 6.61 -13.53 -19.14
C THR A 107 8.08 -13.17 -18.98
N ASN A 108 8.63 -12.40 -19.93
CA ASN A 108 10.05 -12.06 -19.99
C ASN A 108 10.36 -10.77 -19.24
N ILE A 109 10.34 -10.85 -17.90
CA ILE A 109 10.66 -9.73 -17.00
C ILE A 109 12.10 -9.23 -17.23
N GLU A 110 13.04 -10.16 -17.49
CA GLU A 110 14.45 -9.80 -17.73
C GLU A 110 14.61 -8.82 -18.90
N ASP A 111 14.03 -9.13 -20.06
CA ASP A 111 14.12 -8.30 -21.26
C ASP A 111 13.32 -7.00 -21.09
N ALA A 112 12.20 -7.04 -20.36
CA ALA A 112 11.40 -5.85 -20.04
C ALA A 112 12.22 -4.82 -19.24
N LEU A 113 12.86 -5.25 -18.16
CA LEU A 113 13.74 -4.38 -17.36
C LEU A 113 14.94 -3.87 -18.16
N LYS A 114 15.57 -4.72 -18.97
CA LYS A 114 16.71 -4.32 -19.79
C LYS A 114 16.33 -3.25 -20.80
N ARG A 115 15.33 -3.51 -21.64
CA ARG A 115 14.94 -2.61 -22.75
C ARG A 115 14.35 -1.30 -22.27
N SER A 116 13.58 -1.33 -21.18
CA SER A 116 12.99 -0.10 -20.65
C SER A 116 14.03 0.83 -20.03
N THR A 117 15.21 0.31 -19.65
CA THR A 117 16.26 1.07 -18.94
C THR A 117 17.60 1.08 -19.66
N GLU A 118 17.63 0.73 -20.98
CA GLU A 118 18.87 0.62 -21.75
C GLU A 118 19.58 1.96 -21.95
N ASP A 119 18.83 3.06 -22.00
CA ASP A 119 19.34 4.42 -22.14
C ASP A 119 19.82 5.02 -20.80
N TRP A 120 19.59 4.34 -19.68
CA TRP A 120 20.13 4.77 -18.40
C TRP A 120 21.59 4.35 -18.26
N SER A 121 22.49 5.32 -18.23
CA SER A 121 23.93 5.13 -18.07
C SER A 121 24.50 6.19 -17.13
N GLY A 122 25.56 5.84 -16.40
CA GLY A 122 26.33 6.76 -15.55
C GLY A 122 25.58 7.34 -14.36
N ALA A 123 26.18 8.38 -13.78
CA ALA A 123 25.60 9.10 -12.64
C ALA A 123 24.17 9.56 -12.93
N PRO A 124 23.28 9.60 -11.91
CA PRO A 124 21.95 10.14 -12.12
C PRO A 124 22.08 11.56 -12.66
N GLY A 125 21.50 11.78 -13.85
CA GLY A 125 21.33 13.13 -14.39
C GLY A 125 20.26 13.88 -13.57
N PRO A 126 19.66 14.93 -14.13
CA PRO A 126 18.63 15.70 -13.44
C PRO A 126 17.31 14.91 -13.26
N TYR A 127 17.34 13.60 -13.45
CA TYR A 127 16.14 12.76 -13.45
C TYR A 127 16.12 11.79 -12.28
N ARG A 128 15.01 11.81 -11.53
CA ARG A 128 14.66 10.75 -10.58
C ARG A 128 14.08 9.57 -11.37
N ARG A 129 14.81 8.47 -11.42
CA ARG A 129 14.51 7.28 -12.22
C ARG A 129 13.56 6.35 -11.49
N SER A 130 12.43 6.00 -12.11
CA SER A 130 11.46 5.08 -11.53
C SER A 130 10.95 4.07 -12.56
N VAL A 131 10.89 2.80 -12.16
CA VAL A 131 10.25 1.71 -12.91
C VAL A 131 9.01 1.27 -12.15
N ILE A 132 7.90 1.09 -12.85
CA ILE A 132 6.67 0.51 -12.32
C ILE A 132 6.43 -0.79 -13.07
N LEU A 133 6.62 -1.93 -12.41
CA LEU A 133 6.46 -3.27 -12.98
C LEU A 133 5.13 -3.87 -12.53
N LEU A 134 4.25 -4.16 -13.49
CA LEU A 134 2.96 -4.80 -13.26
C LEU A 134 2.94 -6.17 -13.92
N THR A 135 2.79 -7.26 -13.15
CA THR A 135 2.77 -8.65 -13.64
C THR A 135 1.90 -9.54 -12.76
N ASP A 136 1.36 -10.62 -13.33
CA ASP A 136 0.61 -11.66 -12.64
C ASP A 136 1.37 -12.98 -12.54
N GLY A 137 2.57 -13.06 -13.15
CA GLY A 137 3.28 -14.31 -13.38
C GLY A 137 4.67 -14.37 -12.78
N MET A 138 5.23 -15.56 -12.91
CA MET A 138 6.63 -15.84 -12.64
C MET A 138 7.47 -15.55 -13.88
N VAL A 139 8.80 -15.42 -13.70
CA VAL A 139 9.71 -15.35 -14.86
C VAL A 139 9.54 -16.61 -15.70
N ASP A 140 9.02 -16.44 -16.89
CA ASP A 140 8.79 -17.51 -17.87
C ASP A 140 9.25 -17.06 -19.27
N ILE A 141 10.41 -17.53 -19.71
CA ILE A 141 11.00 -17.20 -21.02
C ILE A 141 11.05 -18.42 -21.94
N SER A 142 10.78 -19.62 -21.41
CA SER A 142 10.90 -20.88 -22.13
C SER A 142 10.15 -21.99 -21.41
N ARG A 143 9.71 -23.01 -22.16
CA ARG A 143 9.21 -24.26 -21.58
C ARG A 143 10.27 -24.99 -20.73
N ASP A 144 11.53 -24.67 -20.91
CA ASP A 144 12.66 -25.19 -20.12
C ASP A 144 12.79 -24.38 -18.83
N ARG A 145 12.43 -25.00 -17.69
CA ARG A 145 12.48 -24.39 -16.36
C ARG A 145 13.88 -23.95 -15.95
N THR A 146 14.94 -24.60 -16.48
CA THR A 146 16.32 -24.21 -16.16
C THR A 146 16.66 -22.83 -16.76
N LYS A 147 16.10 -22.51 -17.94
CA LYS A 147 16.24 -21.20 -18.56
C LYS A 147 15.49 -20.12 -17.78
N ASN A 148 14.32 -20.44 -17.26
CA ASN A 148 13.53 -19.53 -16.43
C ASN A 148 14.26 -19.21 -15.12
N ALA A 149 14.78 -20.24 -14.43
CA ALA A 149 15.60 -20.05 -13.22
C ALA A 149 16.88 -19.24 -13.51
N ALA A 150 17.55 -19.51 -14.64
CA ALA A 150 18.72 -18.74 -15.05
C ALA A 150 18.39 -17.27 -15.36
N SER A 151 17.22 -16.99 -15.95
CA SER A 151 16.74 -15.63 -16.18
C SER A 151 16.47 -14.91 -14.86
N LYS A 152 15.73 -15.52 -13.94
CA LYS A 152 15.50 -14.98 -12.60
C LYS A 152 16.81 -14.65 -11.88
N ARG A 153 17.79 -15.57 -11.92
CA ARG A 153 19.11 -15.33 -11.33
C ARG A 153 19.82 -14.14 -11.97
N ARG A 154 19.78 -13.96 -13.31
CA ARG A 154 20.38 -12.79 -13.98
C ARG A 154 19.67 -11.49 -13.60
N ILE A 155 18.37 -11.52 -13.35
CA ILE A 155 17.65 -10.32 -12.82
C ILE A 155 18.26 -9.95 -11.46
N LEU A 156 18.35 -10.89 -10.52
CA LEU A 156 18.83 -10.65 -9.16
C LEU A 156 20.33 -10.29 -9.11
N GLU A 157 21.18 -11.00 -9.86
CA GLU A 157 22.63 -10.85 -9.78
C GLU A 157 23.24 -9.74 -10.67
N ARG A 158 22.49 -9.25 -11.68
CA ARG A 158 23.04 -8.28 -12.65
C ARG A 158 22.16 -7.08 -12.88
N ILE A 159 20.83 -7.27 -13.05
CA ILE A 159 19.93 -6.15 -13.38
C ILE A 159 19.62 -5.35 -12.14
N LEU A 160 19.26 -6.01 -11.06
CA LEU A 160 18.92 -5.38 -9.79
C LEU A 160 20.09 -4.53 -9.24
N PRO A 161 21.33 -5.03 -9.09
CA PRO A 161 22.46 -4.20 -8.67
C PRO A 161 22.70 -3.01 -9.61
N ARG A 162 22.60 -3.23 -10.94
CA ARG A 162 22.73 -2.14 -11.91
C ARG A 162 21.68 -1.05 -11.70
N LEU A 163 20.43 -1.42 -11.41
CA LEU A 163 19.35 -0.44 -11.16
C LEU A 163 19.59 0.32 -9.85
N ALA A 164 20.05 -0.36 -8.81
CA ALA A 164 20.43 0.27 -7.54
C ALA A 164 21.61 1.24 -7.72
N ASP A 165 22.66 0.85 -8.44
CA ASP A 165 23.82 1.72 -8.76
C ASP A 165 23.41 2.97 -9.58
N LEU A 166 22.33 2.86 -10.35
CA LEU A 166 21.77 3.96 -11.13
C LEU A 166 20.81 4.85 -10.32
N ASN A 167 20.64 4.60 -9.02
CA ASN A 167 19.63 5.22 -8.16
C ASN A 167 18.22 5.16 -8.77
N ALA A 168 17.89 4.02 -9.39
CA ALA A 168 16.59 3.79 -9.99
C ALA A 168 15.70 3.05 -8.99
N THR A 169 14.55 3.59 -8.70
CA THR A 169 13.54 2.97 -7.83
C THR A 169 12.64 2.05 -8.64
N VAL A 170 12.42 0.82 -8.18
CA VAL A 170 11.55 -0.16 -8.85
C VAL A 170 10.32 -0.44 -7.99
N HIS A 171 9.16 0.06 -8.41
CA HIS A 171 7.88 -0.28 -7.80
C HIS A 171 7.30 -1.52 -8.48
N THR A 172 6.80 -2.47 -7.73
CA THR A 172 6.30 -3.74 -8.26
C THR A 172 4.88 -4.02 -7.79
N ILE A 173 4.00 -4.38 -8.72
CA ILE A 173 2.60 -4.69 -8.47
C ILE A 173 2.30 -6.11 -8.94
N ALA A 174 1.95 -6.99 -8.00
CA ALA A 174 1.56 -8.37 -8.25
C ALA A 174 0.05 -8.48 -8.43
N LEU A 175 -0.42 -8.91 -9.61
CA LEU A 175 -1.85 -9.06 -9.93
C LEU A 175 -2.41 -10.45 -9.61
N SER A 176 -1.65 -11.32 -8.98
CA SER A 176 -2.11 -12.64 -8.59
C SER A 176 -1.29 -13.22 -7.44
N LYS A 177 -1.87 -14.22 -6.76
CA LYS A 177 -1.13 -15.03 -5.77
C LYS A 177 -0.05 -15.93 -6.40
N ASN A 178 -0.06 -16.07 -7.73
CA ASN A 178 0.90 -16.90 -8.48
C ASN A 178 2.08 -16.08 -9.03
N ALA A 179 2.11 -14.78 -8.82
CA ALA A 179 3.23 -13.93 -9.20
C ALA A 179 4.52 -14.33 -8.46
N ASP A 180 5.67 -13.99 -9.01
CA ASP A 180 6.94 -14.19 -8.32
C ASP A 180 7.15 -13.14 -7.21
N HIS A 181 6.40 -13.32 -6.11
CA HIS A 181 6.41 -12.38 -4.98
C HIS A 181 7.81 -12.14 -4.41
N VAL A 182 8.64 -13.19 -4.35
CA VAL A 182 10.02 -13.08 -3.83
C VAL A 182 10.85 -12.17 -4.75
N LEU A 183 10.80 -12.39 -6.06
CA LEU A 183 11.52 -11.54 -7.01
C LEU A 183 11.01 -10.09 -6.94
N MET A 184 9.69 -9.90 -6.89
CA MET A 184 9.08 -8.58 -6.88
C MET A 184 9.38 -7.80 -5.61
N LYS A 185 9.36 -8.47 -4.46
CA LYS A 185 9.78 -7.88 -3.18
C LYS A 185 11.24 -7.47 -3.20
N ASN A 186 12.15 -8.33 -3.68
CA ASN A 186 13.57 -8.00 -3.77
C ASN A 186 13.84 -6.81 -4.70
N LEU A 187 13.19 -6.79 -5.89
CA LEU A 187 13.31 -5.66 -6.81
C LEU A 187 12.89 -4.34 -6.15
N ALA A 188 11.79 -4.34 -5.41
CA ALA A 188 11.33 -3.17 -4.70
C ALA A 188 12.24 -2.81 -3.51
N ALA A 189 12.52 -3.75 -2.62
CA ALA A 189 13.26 -3.50 -1.38
C ALA A 189 14.69 -2.97 -1.64
N GLU A 190 15.47 -3.64 -2.51
CA GLU A 190 16.86 -3.25 -2.77
C GLU A 190 17.01 -1.97 -3.60
N THR A 191 15.92 -1.47 -4.20
CA THR A 191 15.92 -0.20 -4.95
C THR A 191 15.15 0.91 -4.25
N GLY A 192 14.71 0.70 -3.00
CA GLY A 192 13.89 1.66 -2.27
C GLY A 192 12.50 1.89 -2.89
N GLY A 193 11.99 0.90 -3.62
CA GLY A 193 10.67 0.92 -4.25
C GLY A 193 9.56 0.39 -3.34
N TRP A 194 8.38 0.25 -3.93
CA TRP A 194 7.17 -0.23 -3.26
C TRP A 194 6.70 -1.54 -3.90
N TYR A 195 6.43 -2.55 -3.10
CA TYR A 195 5.78 -3.79 -3.54
C TYR A 195 4.35 -3.83 -3.04
N GLU A 196 3.42 -4.23 -3.90
CA GLU A 196 2.04 -4.47 -3.49
C GLU A 196 1.39 -5.60 -4.29
N GLN A 197 0.53 -6.38 -3.62
CA GLN A 197 -0.31 -7.38 -4.25
C GLN A 197 -1.73 -6.84 -4.34
N VAL A 198 -2.37 -6.96 -5.50
CA VAL A 198 -3.74 -6.51 -5.75
C VAL A 198 -4.57 -7.62 -6.38
N GLU A 199 -5.84 -7.69 -6.00
CA GLU A 199 -6.80 -8.68 -6.51
C GLU A 199 -7.98 -8.03 -7.25
N THR A 200 -8.20 -6.71 -7.04
CA THR A 200 -9.34 -5.99 -7.61
C THR A 200 -8.93 -4.75 -8.40
N ALA A 201 -9.84 -4.25 -9.26
CA ALA A 201 -9.64 -3.02 -10.02
C ALA A 201 -9.47 -1.81 -9.13
N GLU A 202 -10.29 -1.72 -8.10
CA GLU A 202 -10.29 -0.58 -7.17
C GLU A 202 -8.96 -0.52 -6.42
N GLN A 203 -8.48 -1.67 -5.91
CA GLN A 203 -7.15 -1.76 -5.32
C GLN A 203 -6.06 -1.33 -6.29
N LEU A 204 -6.11 -1.78 -7.55
CA LEU A 204 -5.11 -1.43 -8.55
C LEU A 204 -5.07 0.08 -8.82
N GLN A 205 -6.22 0.74 -8.90
CA GLN A 205 -6.30 2.20 -9.08
C GLN A 205 -5.71 2.95 -7.88
N LYS A 206 -6.02 2.52 -6.66
CA LYS A 206 -5.48 3.10 -5.41
C LYS A 206 -3.96 2.90 -5.30
N VAL A 207 -3.45 1.71 -5.67
CA VAL A 207 -2.01 1.44 -5.73
C VAL A 207 -1.31 2.35 -6.73
N PHE A 208 -1.88 2.53 -7.91
CA PHE A 208 -1.32 3.45 -8.89
C PHE A 208 -1.33 4.91 -8.42
N LEU A 209 -2.36 5.33 -7.67
CA LEU A 209 -2.39 6.66 -7.05
C LEU A 209 -1.25 6.81 -6.03
N ARG A 210 -1.08 5.84 -5.11
CA ARG A 210 0.02 5.86 -4.13
C ARG A 210 1.40 5.88 -4.79
N ILE A 211 1.61 5.06 -5.81
CA ILE A 211 2.87 5.06 -6.58
C ILE A 211 3.06 6.42 -7.29
N PHE A 212 2.00 6.99 -7.86
CA PHE A 212 2.06 8.32 -8.45
C PHE A 212 2.46 9.38 -7.42
N GLU A 213 1.86 9.38 -6.23
CA GLU A 213 2.22 10.32 -5.15
C GLU A 213 3.69 10.20 -4.75
N LYS A 214 4.26 8.97 -4.73
CA LYS A 214 5.69 8.73 -4.47
C LYS A 214 6.60 9.21 -5.61
N VAL A 215 6.22 8.91 -6.84
CA VAL A 215 7.03 9.20 -8.04
C VAL A 215 6.87 10.66 -8.48
N GLY A 216 5.64 11.16 -8.50
CA GLY A 216 5.28 12.49 -8.97
C GLY A 216 5.43 13.59 -7.93
N LYS A 217 5.32 13.25 -6.64
CA LYS A 217 5.36 14.20 -5.51
C LYS A 217 4.49 15.44 -5.73
N PRO A 218 3.21 15.30 -6.11
CA PRO A 218 2.36 16.42 -6.46
C PRO A 218 2.16 17.36 -5.26
N ASP A 219 1.98 18.64 -5.53
CA ASP A 219 1.38 19.55 -4.58
C ASP A 219 -0.13 19.33 -4.56
N ALA A 220 -0.75 19.41 -3.37
CA ALA A 220 -2.16 19.20 -3.19
C ALA A 220 -2.76 20.23 -2.21
N VAL A 221 -4.09 20.33 -2.25
CA VAL A 221 -4.85 21.04 -1.22
C VAL A 221 -5.76 20.05 -0.47
N PRO A 222 -5.97 20.25 0.84
CA PRO A 222 -6.85 19.40 1.63
C PRO A 222 -8.26 19.34 1.05
N LEU A 223 -8.84 18.13 1.01
CA LEU A 223 -10.22 17.90 0.65
C LEU A 223 -11.00 17.46 1.91
N GLN A 224 -11.82 18.33 2.46
CA GLN A 224 -12.64 18.07 3.64
C GLN A 224 -14.12 18.10 3.28
N ASP A 225 -14.84 17.02 3.53
CA ASP A 225 -16.26 16.88 3.16
C ASP A 225 -16.54 17.27 1.70
N ASN A 226 -15.66 16.86 0.80
CA ASN A 226 -15.69 17.24 -0.62
C ASN A 226 -15.65 18.75 -0.88
N LYS A 227 -14.99 19.52 0.01
CA LYS A 227 -14.70 20.95 -0.17
C LYS A 227 -13.21 21.19 -0.14
N PHE A 228 -12.74 22.12 -0.97
CA PHE A 228 -11.35 22.53 -1.02
C PHE A 228 -11.23 24.02 -1.34
N LYS A 229 -10.10 24.62 -0.96
CA LYS A 229 -9.84 26.05 -1.15
C LYS A 229 -8.76 26.24 -2.21
N VAL A 230 -9.05 27.07 -3.20
CA VAL A 230 -8.11 27.53 -4.22
C VAL A 230 -7.65 28.93 -3.87
N ASP A 231 -6.34 29.18 -3.91
CA ASP A 231 -5.73 30.51 -3.77
C ASP A 231 -5.16 31.02 -5.10
N GLU A 232 -4.77 32.31 -5.14
CA GLU A 232 -4.33 32.98 -6.35
C GLU A 232 -3.01 32.46 -6.95
N SER A 233 -2.21 31.68 -6.18
CA SER A 233 -0.97 31.10 -6.67
C SER A 233 -1.18 29.79 -7.47
N ILE A 234 -2.41 29.26 -7.48
CA ILE A 234 -2.74 28.00 -8.14
C ILE A 234 -3.12 28.27 -9.59
N THR A 235 -2.32 27.76 -10.52
CA THR A 235 -2.51 27.90 -11.96
C THR A 235 -3.25 26.73 -12.59
N GLU A 236 -3.22 25.56 -11.95
CA GLU A 236 -3.97 24.38 -12.38
C GLU A 236 -4.41 23.55 -11.18
N ALA A 237 -5.62 23.02 -11.22
CA ALA A 237 -6.13 22.06 -10.23
C ALA A 237 -6.63 20.80 -10.93
N THR A 238 -6.14 19.63 -10.51
CA THR A 238 -6.60 18.32 -10.98
C THR A 238 -7.33 17.62 -9.85
N LEU A 239 -8.64 17.42 -10.02
CA LEU A 239 -9.49 16.69 -9.11
C LEU A 239 -9.56 15.23 -9.55
N LEU A 240 -9.31 14.32 -8.62
CA LEU A 240 -9.56 12.89 -8.74
C LEU A 240 -10.68 12.51 -7.80
N VAL A 241 -11.76 11.97 -8.35
CA VAL A 241 -12.97 11.60 -7.60
C VAL A 241 -13.30 10.15 -7.90
N PHE A 242 -13.17 9.30 -6.89
CA PHE A 242 -13.54 7.90 -6.99
C PHE A 242 -15.06 7.72 -6.83
N HIS A 243 -15.62 6.75 -7.55
CA HIS A 243 -17.04 6.43 -7.46
C HIS A 243 -17.28 4.93 -7.65
N LYS A 244 -18.29 4.41 -6.97
CA LYS A 244 -18.77 3.04 -7.13
C LYS A 244 -19.76 2.93 -8.29
N PRO A 245 -19.95 1.73 -8.86
CA PRO A 245 -21.00 1.51 -9.84
C PRO A 245 -22.38 1.89 -9.30
N GLY A 246 -23.10 2.78 -10.01
CA GLY A 246 -24.43 3.28 -9.60
C GLY A 246 -24.40 4.46 -8.62
N ALA A 247 -23.24 5.00 -8.28
CA ALA A 247 -23.12 6.24 -7.51
C ALA A 247 -23.71 7.45 -8.26
N GLN A 248 -24.04 8.50 -7.51
CA GLN A 248 -24.47 9.77 -8.09
C GLN A 248 -23.37 10.34 -8.99
N GLU A 249 -23.78 10.96 -10.10
CA GLU A 249 -22.82 11.64 -10.99
C GLU A 249 -22.10 12.78 -10.28
N THR A 250 -20.80 12.86 -10.53
CA THR A 250 -19.96 13.93 -10.00
C THR A 250 -20.41 15.29 -10.55
N GLU A 251 -20.61 16.25 -9.66
CA GLU A 251 -20.89 17.64 -9.98
C GLU A 251 -19.90 18.54 -9.25
N VAL A 252 -19.33 19.52 -9.93
CA VAL A 252 -18.37 20.47 -9.35
C VAL A 252 -19.01 21.85 -9.26
N VAL A 253 -18.89 22.47 -8.10
CA VAL A 253 -19.43 23.79 -7.80
C VAL A 253 -18.29 24.76 -7.52
N PRO A 254 -17.98 25.70 -8.43
CA PRO A 254 -16.98 26.74 -8.22
C PRO A 254 -17.48 27.82 -7.25
N PRO A 255 -16.61 28.78 -6.82
CA PRO A 255 -16.97 29.84 -5.90
C PRO A 255 -18.09 30.74 -6.38
N ASP A 256 -18.28 30.90 -7.71
CA ASP A 256 -19.39 31.68 -8.31
C ASP A 256 -20.75 30.93 -8.29
N GLY A 257 -20.77 29.68 -7.81
CA GLY A 257 -21.98 28.85 -7.67
C GLY A 257 -22.48 28.20 -8.95
N LYS A 258 -21.85 28.41 -10.10
CA LYS A 258 -22.27 27.82 -11.39
C LYS A 258 -21.79 26.38 -11.52
N ALA A 259 -22.56 25.47 -10.96
CA ALA A 259 -22.25 24.04 -11.00
C ALA A 259 -22.16 23.50 -12.44
N PHE A 260 -21.26 22.54 -12.64
CA PHE A 260 -21.09 21.85 -13.92
C PHE A 260 -20.81 20.35 -13.73
N ARG A 261 -21.09 19.57 -14.78
CA ARG A 261 -20.90 18.12 -14.85
C ARG A 261 -20.16 17.74 -16.13
N ALA A 262 -19.90 16.44 -16.32
CA ALA A 262 -19.17 15.93 -17.48
C ALA A 262 -19.80 16.26 -18.85
N ASP A 263 -21.10 16.50 -18.90
CA ASP A 263 -21.85 16.83 -20.12
C ASP A 263 -21.87 18.34 -20.45
N ASN A 264 -21.51 19.22 -19.50
CA ASN A 264 -21.54 20.67 -19.68
C ASN A 264 -20.33 21.38 -19.08
N VAL A 265 -19.12 20.89 -19.38
CA VAL A 265 -17.87 21.44 -18.83
C VAL A 265 -17.54 22.83 -19.40
N PRO A 266 -17.04 23.78 -18.56
CA PRO A 266 -16.47 25.04 -19.02
C PRO A 266 -15.26 24.84 -19.94
N ALA A 267 -14.94 25.80 -20.79
CA ALA A 267 -13.81 25.72 -21.71
C ALA A 267 -12.43 25.55 -21.01
N SER A 268 -12.31 26.04 -19.77
CA SER A 268 -11.13 25.89 -18.92
C SER A 268 -11.00 24.51 -18.28
N VAL A 269 -11.99 23.61 -18.45
CA VAL A 269 -12.04 22.32 -17.79
C VAL A 269 -11.88 21.19 -18.80
N SER A 270 -10.97 20.27 -18.51
CA SER A 270 -10.85 19.00 -19.20
C SER A 270 -11.37 17.89 -18.28
N TRP A 271 -12.42 17.20 -18.66
CA TRP A 271 -13.03 16.11 -17.89
C TRP A 271 -12.77 14.76 -18.56
N HIS A 272 -12.30 13.82 -17.80
CA HIS A 272 -12.13 12.43 -18.21
C HIS A 272 -12.86 11.51 -17.22
N ARG A 273 -13.88 10.80 -17.70
CA ARG A 273 -14.59 9.76 -16.94
C ARG A 273 -14.12 8.39 -17.36
N ASP A 274 -13.81 7.52 -16.40
CA ASP A 274 -13.42 6.14 -16.62
C ASP A 274 -14.15 5.20 -15.65
N GLN A 275 -13.83 3.91 -15.68
CA GLN A 275 -14.36 2.94 -14.74
C GLN A 275 -13.81 3.24 -13.33
N GLY A 276 -14.71 3.62 -12.42
CA GLY A 276 -14.41 3.83 -11.00
C GLY A 276 -13.89 5.20 -10.62
N TYR A 277 -13.67 6.14 -11.56
CA TYR A 277 -13.24 7.50 -11.22
C TYR A 277 -13.61 8.55 -12.28
N ASP A 278 -13.74 9.78 -11.83
CA ASP A 278 -13.70 11.00 -12.63
C ASP A 278 -12.38 11.74 -12.37
N MET A 279 -11.73 12.23 -13.43
CA MET A 279 -10.55 13.07 -13.34
C MET A 279 -10.79 14.36 -14.12
N LEU A 280 -10.70 15.49 -13.42
CA LEU A 280 -10.92 16.82 -13.99
C LEU A 280 -9.68 17.67 -13.82
N THR A 281 -9.26 18.33 -14.89
CA THR A 281 -8.20 19.33 -14.82
C THR A 281 -8.79 20.70 -15.14
N ILE A 282 -8.65 21.65 -14.23
CA ILE A 282 -9.15 23.02 -14.30
C ILE A 282 -7.94 23.93 -14.47
N SER A 283 -7.86 24.62 -15.60
CA SER A 283 -6.82 25.63 -15.85
C SER A 283 -7.28 26.98 -15.30
N ASP A 284 -6.39 27.72 -14.64
CA ASP A 284 -6.63 29.00 -14.00
C ASP A 284 -7.90 29.01 -13.14
N PRO A 285 -7.96 28.11 -12.11
CA PRO A 285 -9.16 27.98 -11.28
C PRO A 285 -9.43 29.26 -10.49
N GLN A 286 -10.70 29.66 -10.38
CA GLN A 286 -11.11 30.81 -9.58
C GLN A 286 -10.71 30.64 -8.11
N ALA A 287 -10.08 31.64 -7.51
CA ALA A 287 -9.77 31.64 -6.09
C ALA A 287 -11.05 31.62 -5.24
N GLY A 288 -11.06 30.83 -4.17
CA GLY A 288 -12.20 30.68 -3.27
C GLY A 288 -12.48 29.23 -2.89
N GLU A 289 -13.64 28.98 -2.27
CA GLU A 289 -14.08 27.63 -1.88
C GLU A 289 -14.77 26.94 -3.05
N TRP A 290 -14.30 25.76 -3.37
CA TRP A 290 -14.89 24.83 -4.35
C TRP A 290 -15.54 23.66 -3.62
N LYS A 291 -16.59 23.09 -4.22
CA LYS A 291 -17.27 21.91 -3.67
C LYS A 291 -17.49 20.86 -4.74
N ILE A 292 -17.27 19.61 -4.36
CA ILE A 292 -17.58 18.42 -5.17
C ILE A 292 -18.85 17.79 -4.59
N ARG A 293 -19.88 17.61 -5.42
CA ARG A 293 -21.06 16.81 -5.08
C ARG A 293 -20.87 15.42 -5.66
N ALA A 294 -20.34 14.52 -4.86
CA ALA A 294 -20.08 13.13 -5.17
C ALA A 294 -20.02 12.33 -3.87
N GLU A 295 -19.86 11.01 -3.97
CA GLU A 295 -19.58 10.15 -2.82
C GLU A 295 -18.25 10.60 -2.17
N VAL A 296 -18.22 10.66 -0.83
CA VAL A 296 -16.99 10.95 -0.10
C VAL A 296 -16.15 9.69 -0.08
N ASP A 297 -14.96 9.75 -0.68
CA ASP A 297 -13.98 8.67 -0.67
C ASP A 297 -12.65 9.23 -0.11
N PRO A 298 -11.99 8.54 0.83
CA PRO A 298 -10.73 9.00 1.44
C PRO A 298 -9.57 9.11 0.42
N ASP A 299 -9.69 8.45 -0.73
CA ASP A 299 -8.72 8.52 -1.81
C ASP A 299 -9.01 9.64 -2.82
N ASN A 300 -10.10 10.40 -2.67
CA ASN A 300 -10.31 11.61 -3.46
C ASN A 300 -9.18 12.61 -3.23
N ARG A 301 -8.70 13.25 -4.30
CA ARG A 301 -7.54 14.16 -4.27
C ARG A 301 -7.82 15.43 -5.06
N VAL A 302 -7.22 16.53 -4.61
CA VAL A 302 -7.11 17.77 -5.36
C VAL A 302 -5.62 18.12 -5.47
N MET A 303 -5.04 17.77 -6.59
CA MET A 303 -3.64 18.07 -6.92
C MET A 303 -3.55 19.40 -7.64
N ILE A 304 -2.50 20.16 -7.40
CA ILE A 304 -2.36 21.51 -7.91
C ILE A 304 -1.01 21.75 -8.58
N VAL A 305 -0.99 22.74 -9.46
CA VAL A 305 0.23 23.39 -9.94
C VAL A 305 0.23 24.79 -9.35
N THR A 306 1.31 25.15 -8.66
CA THR A 306 1.41 26.38 -7.88
C THR A 306 2.86 26.88 -7.84
N ASP A 307 3.05 28.19 -7.73
CA ASP A 307 4.36 28.81 -7.50
C ASP A 307 4.78 28.72 -6.03
N LEU A 308 3.79 28.76 -5.11
CA LEU A 308 4.01 28.55 -3.67
C LEU A 308 3.99 27.06 -3.35
N LYS A 309 5.17 26.43 -3.35
CA LYS A 309 5.34 25.00 -3.12
C LYS A 309 5.63 24.69 -1.65
N MET A 310 5.04 23.61 -1.13
CA MET A 310 5.41 22.99 0.13
C MET A 310 6.35 21.82 -0.14
N GLN A 311 7.59 21.90 0.30
CA GLN A 311 8.60 20.86 0.15
C GLN A 311 8.77 20.10 1.46
N THR A 312 9.12 18.81 1.39
CA THR A 312 9.37 17.97 2.56
C THR A 312 10.52 17.01 2.33
N THR A 313 11.15 16.57 3.42
CA THR A 313 12.05 15.43 3.40
C THR A 313 11.30 14.18 2.94
N GLU A 314 12.01 13.30 2.26
CA GLU A 314 11.44 12.03 1.84
C GLU A 314 11.37 11.06 3.01
N LEU A 315 10.26 10.32 3.12
CA LEU A 315 10.18 9.17 4.00
C LEU A 315 10.73 7.93 3.29
N PRO A 316 11.52 7.09 3.97
CA PRO A 316 11.82 5.76 3.49
C PRO A 316 10.50 5.00 3.25
N ASN A 317 10.47 4.14 2.24
CA ASN A 317 9.29 3.31 1.99
C ASN A 317 9.03 2.32 3.12
N ARG A 318 10.10 1.84 3.78
CA ARG A 318 10.05 0.95 4.94
C ARG A 318 10.68 1.65 6.14
N LEU A 319 9.93 1.74 7.22
CA LEU A 319 10.34 2.26 8.51
C LEU A 319 10.48 1.08 9.47
N ILE A 320 11.55 1.04 10.22
CA ILE A 320 11.70 0.03 11.26
C ILE A 320 10.88 0.45 12.47
N GLN A 321 10.03 -0.42 12.98
CA GLN A 321 9.27 -0.14 14.20
C GLN A 321 10.23 0.12 15.36
N GLY A 322 9.96 1.19 16.13
CA GLY A 322 10.83 1.64 17.22
C GLY A 322 11.90 2.66 16.80
N THR A 323 12.05 2.96 15.51
CA THR A 323 12.90 4.09 15.07
C THR A 323 12.08 5.35 14.84
N SER A 324 12.70 6.51 14.98
CA SER A 324 12.09 7.79 14.64
C SER A 324 13.04 8.64 13.82
N LEU A 325 12.48 9.41 12.88
CA LEU A 325 13.23 10.28 12.00
C LEU A 325 12.63 11.69 11.96
N PRO A 326 13.45 12.71 11.72
CA PRO A 326 12.97 14.08 11.56
C PRO A 326 12.33 14.23 10.17
N VAL A 327 11.06 14.66 10.15
CA VAL A 327 10.37 15.12 8.95
C VAL A 327 10.41 16.63 8.95
N ILE A 328 10.89 17.20 7.86
CA ILE A 328 11.09 18.66 7.71
C ILE A 328 10.19 19.15 6.60
N VAL A 329 9.49 20.25 6.84
CA VAL A 329 8.70 20.99 5.84
C VAL A 329 9.29 22.36 5.66
N ASN A 330 9.41 22.81 4.41
CA ASN A 330 9.75 24.18 4.07
C ASN A 330 8.89 24.70 2.90
N PHE A 331 8.98 25.99 2.63
CA PHE A 331 8.21 26.64 1.56
C PHE A 331 9.14 27.33 0.58
N SER A 332 8.78 27.26 -0.71
CA SER A 332 9.44 28.00 -1.77
C SER A 332 8.43 28.77 -2.60
N ASP A 333 8.82 29.94 -3.07
CA ASP A 333 8.10 30.76 -4.03
C ASP A 333 8.95 30.91 -5.30
N HIS A 334 8.42 30.49 -6.45
CA HIS A 334 9.18 30.45 -7.72
C HIS A 334 10.54 29.75 -7.56
N GLY A 335 10.59 28.65 -6.80
CA GLY A 335 11.80 27.86 -6.54
C GLY A 335 12.78 28.47 -5.53
N LYS A 336 12.47 29.61 -4.90
CA LYS A 336 13.29 30.23 -3.86
C LYS A 336 12.75 29.98 -2.48
N LEU A 337 13.58 29.42 -1.58
CA LEU A 337 13.21 29.15 -0.20
C LEU A 337 12.74 30.44 0.50
N ILE A 338 11.57 30.37 1.16
CA ILE A 338 11.00 31.48 1.92
C ILE A 338 11.57 31.43 3.34
N ARG A 339 12.28 32.51 3.70
CA ARG A 339 12.84 32.74 5.05
C ARG A 339 12.35 34.04 5.68
N LYS A 340 11.31 34.63 5.08
CA LYS A 340 10.74 35.88 5.60
C LYS A 340 9.98 35.60 6.89
N ARG A 341 10.37 36.28 7.96
CA ARG A 341 9.80 36.09 9.29
C ARG A 341 8.29 36.34 9.32
N GLU A 342 7.84 37.37 8.62
CA GLU A 342 6.41 37.72 8.53
C GLU A 342 5.56 36.62 7.89
N PHE A 343 6.17 35.80 7.03
CA PHE A 343 5.53 34.61 6.45
C PHE A 343 5.56 33.45 7.44
N LEU A 344 6.72 33.16 8.03
CA LEU A 344 6.90 32.00 8.93
C LEU A 344 6.04 32.10 10.20
N GLU A 345 5.83 33.32 10.75
CA GLU A 345 5.01 33.54 11.95
C GLU A 345 3.52 33.30 11.75
N VAL A 346 3.00 33.35 10.51
CA VAL A 346 1.57 33.19 10.20
C VAL A 346 1.22 31.85 9.60
N VAL A 347 2.23 30.99 9.32
CA VAL A 347 2.02 29.65 8.78
C VAL A 347 1.94 28.64 9.91
N ASN A 348 0.87 27.86 9.89
CA ASN A 348 0.70 26.70 10.77
C ASN A 348 0.98 25.43 9.98
N VAL A 349 1.93 24.61 10.45
CA VAL A 349 2.26 23.32 9.84
C VAL A 349 1.97 22.21 10.84
N SER A 350 1.35 21.13 10.37
CA SER A 350 1.05 19.97 11.21
C SER A 350 1.20 18.68 10.43
N GLY A 351 1.50 17.60 11.13
CA GLY A 351 1.51 16.24 10.59
C GLY A 351 0.54 15.35 11.36
N MET A 352 -0.20 14.52 10.65
CA MET A 352 -1.03 13.46 11.22
C MET A 352 -0.81 12.15 10.48
N GLN A 353 -1.02 11.06 11.20
CA GLN A 353 -0.84 9.72 10.71
C GLN A 353 -2.20 9.06 10.49
N LEU A 354 -2.32 8.40 9.35
CA LEU A 354 -3.48 7.57 9.01
C LEU A 354 -3.00 6.14 8.79
N ASP A 355 -3.69 5.19 9.35
CA ASP A 355 -3.60 3.77 9.00
C ASP A 355 -5.00 3.21 8.76
N ASP A 356 -5.11 1.93 8.39
CA ASP A 356 -6.40 1.29 8.06
C ASP A 356 -7.39 1.28 9.24
N THR A 357 -6.92 1.50 10.47
CA THR A 357 -7.70 1.34 11.70
C THR A 357 -7.85 2.62 12.49
N SER A 358 -6.97 3.60 12.28
CA SER A 358 -6.88 4.79 13.13
C SER A 358 -6.44 6.06 12.40
N ILE A 359 -6.81 7.19 12.98
CA ILE A 359 -6.33 8.51 12.59
C ILE A 359 -5.74 9.14 13.86
N SER A 360 -4.46 9.49 13.81
CA SER A 360 -3.82 10.16 14.95
C SER A 360 -4.28 11.61 15.07
N GLU A 361 -4.11 12.19 16.24
CA GLU A 361 -4.23 13.64 16.40
C GLU A 361 -3.17 14.37 15.56
N ALA A 362 -3.54 15.54 15.01
CA ALA A 362 -2.62 16.39 14.29
C ALA A 362 -1.57 16.98 15.26
N ARG A 363 -0.29 16.73 15.02
CA ARG A 363 0.83 17.25 15.80
C ARG A 363 1.44 18.46 15.10
N PRO A 364 1.67 19.57 15.80
CA PRO A 364 2.29 20.75 15.22
C PRO A 364 3.75 20.46 14.83
N MET A 365 4.17 20.98 13.69
CA MET A 365 5.57 21.06 13.27
C MET A 365 6.09 22.44 13.60
N LEU A 366 7.23 22.51 14.26
CA LEU A 366 7.74 23.76 14.83
C LEU A 366 9.06 24.16 14.19
N ASP A 367 9.26 25.49 14.05
CA ASP A 367 10.52 26.16 13.67
C ASP A 367 10.94 27.06 14.85
N ASN A 368 11.33 26.41 15.97
CA ASN A 368 11.54 27.08 17.27
C ASN A 368 12.91 26.81 17.91
N GLY A 369 13.78 26.05 17.25
CA GLY A 369 15.12 25.69 17.74
C GLY A 369 15.13 24.71 18.91
N GLN A 370 14.01 23.97 19.13
CA GLN A 370 13.93 22.89 20.11
C GLN A 370 13.83 21.55 19.41
N GLU A 371 14.56 20.55 19.91
CA GLU A 371 14.52 19.19 19.32
C GLU A 371 13.08 18.76 18.96
N PRO A 372 12.84 18.23 17.76
CA PRO A 372 13.82 17.85 16.73
C PRO A 372 14.30 18.99 15.80
N ASP A 373 13.80 20.22 15.96
CA ASP A 373 14.26 21.39 15.23
C ASP A 373 15.63 21.88 15.79
N LYS A 374 16.57 22.21 14.90
CA LYS A 374 17.93 22.61 15.28
C LYS A 374 18.13 24.11 15.37
N HIS A 375 17.36 24.89 14.60
CA HIS A 375 17.58 26.32 14.46
C HIS A 375 16.25 27.08 14.34
N ALA A 376 15.94 27.90 15.30
CA ALA A 376 14.71 28.69 15.28
C ALA A 376 14.66 29.70 14.12
N ASN A 377 13.51 29.81 13.49
CA ASN A 377 13.18 30.79 12.46
C ASN A 377 14.09 30.68 11.20
N ASP A 378 14.51 29.48 10.86
CA ASP A 378 15.26 29.22 9.62
C ASP A 378 14.39 28.78 8.45
N GLY A 379 13.07 28.60 8.67
CA GLY A 379 12.08 28.20 7.70
C GLY A 379 11.93 26.69 7.55
N LEU A 380 12.50 25.92 8.48
CA LEU A 380 12.44 24.45 8.49
C LEU A 380 11.55 23.98 9.65
N PHE A 381 10.26 23.75 9.35
CA PHE A 381 9.32 23.21 10.33
C PHE A 381 9.57 21.72 10.51
N THR A 382 9.85 21.28 11.73
CA THR A 382 10.31 19.92 12.00
C THR A 382 9.35 19.16 12.91
N LEU A 383 9.19 17.85 12.64
CA LEU A 383 8.43 16.88 13.44
C LEU A 383 9.24 15.60 13.56
N SER A 384 9.35 15.03 14.77
CA SER A 384 9.83 13.65 14.94
C SER A 384 8.70 12.67 14.58
N PHE A 385 8.94 11.84 13.59
CA PHE A 385 7.99 10.85 13.08
C PHE A 385 8.51 9.43 13.29
N GLY A 386 7.64 8.51 13.70
CA GLY A 386 7.99 7.14 14.04
C GLY A 386 7.97 6.87 15.54
N GLY A 387 8.82 5.96 15.99
CA GLY A 387 8.91 5.52 17.38
C GLY A 387 7.94 4.40 17.74
N GLU A 388 7.75 4.16 19.03
CA GLU A 388 6.91 3.06 19.55
C GLU A 388 5.41 3.27 19.28
N SER A 389 5.00 4.49 18.93
CA SER A 389 3.58 4.84 18.70
C SER A 389 3.07 4.44 17.32
N VAL A 390 3.94 3.97 16.43
CA VAL A 390 3.58 3.60 15.06
C VAL A 390 3.47 2.09 14.98
N GLY A 391 2.24 1.58 14.78
CA GLY A 391 1.99 0.15 14.59
C GLY A 391 2.60 -0.38 13.29
N SER A 392 2.84 -1.70 13.22
CA SER A 392 3.32 -2.36 12.00
C SER A 392 2.24 -2.32 10.89
N GLY A 393 2.68 -2.18 9.64
CA GLY A 393 1.81 -2.15 8.47
C GLY A 393 1.94 -0.89 7.63
N VAL A 394 1.04 -0.74 6.67
CA VAL A 394 1.02 0.41 5.75
C VAL A 394 0.28 1.58 6.37
N GLY A 395 0.84 2.76 6.28
CA GLY A 395 0.23 4.00 6.73
C GLY A 395 0.54 5.18 5.82
N GLU A 396 -0.12 6.30 6.06
CA GLU A 396 0.13 7.58 5.42
C GLU A 396 0.47 8.65 6.47
N LEU A 397 1.53 9.40 6.23
CA LEU A 397 1.77 10.66 6.93
C LEU A 397 1.19 11.78 6.09
N VAL A 398 0.22 12.50 6.64
CA VAL A 398 -0.41 13.65 6.02
C VAL A 398 0.12 14.92 6.66
N LEU A 399 0.82 15.71 5.87
CA LEU A 399 1.35 17.02 6.27
C LEU A 399 0.43 18.11 5.75
N ASN A 400 -0.04 18.95 6.64
CA ASN A 400 -0.90 20.07 6.33
C ASN A 400 -0.22 21.39 6.68
N ALA A 401 -0.31 22.35 5.78
CA ALA A 401 0.11 23.71 6.03
C ALA A 401 -1.00 24.69 5.73
N SER A 402 -1.21 25.66 6.59
CA SER A 402 -2.19 26.72 6.41
C SER A 402 -1.61 28.08 6.75
N GLY A 403 -1.80 29.03 5.84
CA GLY A 403 -1.53 30.45 6.02
C GLY A 403 -2.83 31.25 5.87
N PRO A 404 -2.79 32.58 5.98
CA PRO A 404 -3.95 33.43 5.86
C PRO A 404 -4.67 33.29 4.50
N THR A 405 -3.88 33.08 3.43
CA THR A 405 -4.38 33.05 2.06
C THR A 405 -4.31 31.69 1.38
N PHE A 406 -3.54 30.73 1.90
CA PHE A 406 -3.31 29.44 1.26
C PHE A 406 -3.48 28.26 2.22
N VAL A 407 -3.69 27.08 1.64
CA VAL A 407 -3.60 25.78 2.29
C VAL A 407 -2.83 24.82 1.40
N ARG A 408 -2.03 23.92 1.98
CA ARG A 408 -1.29 22.88 1.25
C ARG A 408 -1.35 21.56 1.99
N GLU A 409 -1.34 20.47 1.24
CA GLU A 409 -1.28 19.11 1.77
C GLU A 409 -0.21 18.31 1.03
N LYS A 410 0.53 17.49 1.76
CA LYS A 410 1.39 16.43 1.22
C LYS A 410 1.07 15.12 1.92
N ARG A 411 0.97 14.06 1.13
CA ARG A 411 0.77 12.70 1.65
C ARG A 411 1.98 11.84 1.33
N MET A 412 2.43 11.09 2.30
CA MET A 412 3.58 10.19 2.17
C MET A 412 3.20 8.84 2.74
N THR A 413 3.08 7.85 1.86
CA THR A 413 2.83 6.46 2.25
C THR A 413 4.13 5.81 2.73
N TYR A 414 4.07 5.04 3.80
CA TYR A 414 5.17 4.26 4.37
C TYR A 414 4.65 2.89 4.81
N GLU A 415 5.56 1.95 5.02
CA GLU A 415 5.29 0.66 5.65
C GLU A 415 6.17 0.55 6.90
N VAL A 416 5.55 0.27 8.04
CA VAL A 416 6.29 -0.02 9.27
C VAL A 416 6.50 -1.52 9.36
N VAL A 417 7.74 -1.91 9.46
CA VAL A 417 8.15 -3.31 9.53
C VAL A 417 8.83 -3.61 10.86
N PRO A 418 8.53 -4.74 11.48
CA PRO A 418 9.20 -5.15 12.70
C PRO A 418 10.67 -5.50 12.41
N PRO A 419 11.62 -5.20 13.31
CA PRO A 419 13.02 -5.57 13.17
C PRO A 419 13.25 -7.08 13.31
N VAL A 420 12.31 -7.78 13.93
CA VAL A 420 12.31 -9.23 14.11
C VAL A 420 10.90 -9.78 13.90
N ASN A 421 10.79 -10.97 13.32
CA ASN A 421 9.52 -11.68 13.14
C ASN A 421 9.46 -12.85 14.10
N LEU A 422 8.32 -13.01 14.79
CA LEU A 422 7.98 -14.16 15.62
C LEU A 422 7.16 -15.15 14.82
N GLU A 423 7.67 -16.34 14.61
CA GLU A 423 6.93 -17.45 14.02
C GLU A 423 6.71 -18.53 15.07
N ALA A 424 5.50 -19.06 15.17
CA ALA A 424 5.20 -20.20 16.00
C ALA A 424 4.39 -21.22 15.20
N SER A 425 4.82 -22.48 15.23
CA SER A 425 4.18 -23.56 14.51
C SER A 425 4.03 -24.80 15.39
N PRO A 426 2.81 -25.40 15.46
CA PRO A 426 2.61 -26.63 16.21
C PRO A 426 3.29 -27.81 15.52
N ARG A 427 3.91 -28.68 16.30
CA ARG A 427 4.38 -29.98 15.81
C ARG A 427 3.22 -30.91 15.46
N SER A 428 3.51 -31.97 14.73
CA SER A 428 2.52 -32.93 14.25
C SER A 428 1.67 -33.59 15.35
N ASP A 429 2.18 -33.67 16.57
CA ASP A 429 1.46 -34.18 17.75
C ASP A 429 0.61 -33.12 18.46
N GLY A 430 0.71 -31.85 18.05
CA GLY A 430 -0.01 -30.72 18.63
C GLY A 430 0.38 -30.36 20.08
N ARG A 431 1.38 -31.03 20.67
CA ARG A 431 1.77 -30.83 22.07
C ARG A 431 2.86 -29.80 22.27
N VAL A 432 3.70 -29.64 21.27
CA VAL A 432 4.84 -28.73 21.30
C VAL A 432 4.67 -27.69 20.21
N LEU A 433 4.88 -26.43 20.58
CA LEU A 433 4.93 -25.30 19.68
C LEU A 433 6.40 -24.93 19.46
N ASP A 434 6.87 -25.06 18.22
CA ASP A 434 8.20 -24.58 17.80
C ASP A 434 8.11 -23.07 17.59
N VAL A 435 8.94 -22.32 18.29
CA VAL A 435 9.02 -20.85 18.19
C VAL A 435 10.32 -20.46 17.52
N ARG A 436 10.25 -19.56 16.55
CA ARG A 436 11.41 -18.98 15.87
C ARG A 436 11.32 -17.47 15.89
N ILE A 437 12.43 -16.83 16.16
CA ILE A 437 12.58 -15.38 16.06
C ILE A 437 13.58 -15.12 14.93
N ILE A 438 13.10 -14.47 13.88
CA ILE A 438 13.84 -14.25 12.64
C ILE A 438 14.11 -12.75 12.51
N PRO A 439 15.38 -12.31 12.60
CA PRO A 439 15.74 -10.91 12.39
C PRO A 439 15.63 -10.53 10.91
N ASP A 440 15.23 -9.30 10.64
CA ASP A 440 15.32 -8.71 9.31
C ASP A 440 16.72 -8.11 9.11
N VAL A 441 17.61 -8.95 8.61
CA VAL A 441 19.04 -8.60 8.40
C VAL A 441 19.26 -7.53 7.32
N GLU A 442 18.23 -7.18 6.56
CA GLU A 442 18.28 -6.07 5.60
C GLU A 442 18.04 -4.71 6.27
N LEU A 443 17.52 -4.71 7.50
CA LEU A 443 17.15 -3.51 8.24
C LEU A 443 18.03 -3.25 9.45
N ILE A 444 18.50 -4.32 10.13
CA ILE A 444 19.27 -4.20 11.37
C ILE A 444 20.65 -4.84 11.23
N ASP A 445 21.60 -4.35 12.03
CA ASP A 445 22.88 -5.03 12.26
C ASP A 445 22.64 -6.28 13.12
N PRO A 446 22.76 -7.49 12.55
CA PRO A 446 22.48 -8.73 13.29
C PRO A 446 23.36 -8.91 14.52
N GLU A 447 24.61 -8.41 14.50
CA GLU A 447 25.55 -8.56 15.62
C GLU A 447 25.14 -7.70 16.83
N SER A 448 24.35 -6.65 16.61
CA SER A 448 23.83 -5.78 17.66
C SER A 448 22.56 -6.30 18.32
N LEU A 449 21.94 -7.37 17.78
CA LEU A 449 20.62 -7.84 18.20
C LEU A 449 20.65 -8.54 19.56
N HIS A 450 19.85 -8.01 20.49
CA HIS A 450 19.58 -8.59 21.80
C HIS A 450 18.08 -8.88 21.92
N ILE A 451 17.73 -10.11 22.28
CA ILE A 451 16.35 -10.58 22.37
C ILE A 451 16.07 -11.07 23.79
N ASP A 452 15.02 -10.52 24.40
CA ASP A 452 14.38 -11.05 25.60
C ASP A 452 12.98 -11.55 25.20
N ALA A 453 12.66 -12.80 25.59
CA ALA A 453 11.35 -13.38 25.31
C ALA A 453 10.77 -14.02 26.57
N TRP A 454 9.47 -13.87 26.76
CA TRP A 454 8.73 -14.43 27.87
C TRP A 454 7.30 -14.81 27.46
N MET A 455 6.69 -15.65 28.27
CA MET A 455 5.25 -15.90 28.24
C MET A 455 4.60 -15.20 29.43
N GLU A 456 3.44 -14.61 29.23
CA GLU A 456 2.64 -13.95 30.26
C GLU A 456 1.28 -14.65 30.39
N ASN A 457 0.86 -14.96 31.60
CA ASN A 457 -0.47 -15.50 31.85
C ASN A 457 -1.52 -14.40 32.00
N SER A 458 -2.81 -14.76 32.17
CA SER A 458 -3.92 -13.82 32.36
C SER A 458 -3.82 -12.98 33.65
N GLU A 459 -2.96 -13.36 34.59
CA GLU A 459 -2.71 -12.65 35.85
C GLU A 459 -1.51 -11.67 35.74
N GLY A 460 -0.84 -11.64 34.60
CA GLY A 460 0.34 -10.78 34.37
C GLY A 460 1.66 -11.38 34.86
N GLU A 461 1.66 -12.68 35.27
CA GLU A 461 2.91 -13.34 35.67
C GLU A 461 3.72 -13.71 34.42
N GLN A 462 5.01 -13.35 34.44
CA GLN A 462 5.94 -13.55 33.34
C GLN A 462 6.82 -14.78 33.56
N PHE A 463 6.89 -15.63 32.55
CA PHE A 463 7.71 -16.84 32.51
C PHE A 463 8.72 -16.72 31.38
N ARG A 464 10.01 -16.68 31.70
CA ARG A 464 11.04 -16.58 30.68
C ARG A 464 10.94 -17.73 29.66
N LEU A 465 10.91 -17.39 28.38
CA LEU A 465 10.96 -18.36 27.29
C LEU A 465 12.43 -18.74 27.03
N PRO A 466 12.81 -20.02 27.21
CA PRO A 466 14.17 -20.46 26.93
C PRO A 466 14.40 -20.45 25.41
N LEU A 467 15.18 -19.50 24.92
CA LEU A 467 15.58 -19.40 23.52
C LEU A 467 17.03 -19.84 23.35
N ASN A 468 17.27 -20.64 22.33
CA ASN A 468 18.61 -20.88 21.79
C ASN A 468 18.91 -19.77 20.79
N ILE A 469 19.63 -18.73 21.23
CA ILE A 469 20.02 -17.62 20.36
C ILE A 469 21.23 -18.04 19.56
N SER A 470 21.12 -17.96 18.23
CA SER A 470 22.21 -18.30 17.32
C SER A 470 23.31 -17.24 17.36
N PRO A 471 24.61 -17.62 17.37
CA PRO A 471 25.69 -16.65 17.28
C PRO A 471 25.61 -15.81 16.00
N GLY A 472 26.04 -14.53 16.08
CA GLY A 472 26.04 -13.62 14.93
C GLY A 472 24.65 -13.13 14.50
N GLY A 473 23.70 -13.04 15.45
CA GLY A 473 22.40 -12.40 15.20
C GLY A 473 21.47 -13.13 14.24
N GLN A 474 21.69 -14.44 14.00
CA GLN A 474 20.82 -15.24 13.12
C GLN A 474 19.44 -15.56 13.73
N GLY A 475 19.08 -14.87 14.81
CA GLY A 475 17.80 -15.04 15.49
C GLY A 475 17.85 -16.04 16.62
N GLY A 476 16.67 -16.56 16.99
CA GLY A 476 16.53 -17.50 18.09
C GLY A 476 15.49 -18.59 17.79
N SER A 477 15.60 -19.70 18.48
CA SER A 477 14.58 -20.76 18.45
C SER A 477 14.30 -21.29 19.84
N GLY A 478 13.07 -21.71 20.07
CA GLY A 478 12.64 -22.30 21.34
C GLY A 478 11.48 -23.26 21.15
N GLU A 479 11.15 -23.98 22.21
CA GLU A 479 10.04 -24.93 22.24
C GLU A 479 9.14 -24.60 23.42
N ILE A 480 7.84 -24.62 23.20
CA ILE A 480 6.83 -24.47 24.24
C ILE A 480 6.06 -25.77 24.35
N ASP A 481 6.17 -26.43 25.50
CA ASP A 481 5.33 -27.59 25.82
C ASP A 481 3.95 -27.11 26.29
N LEU A 482 2.95 -27.26 25.42
CA LEU A 482 1.57 -26.86 25.69
C LEU A 482 0.91 -27.70 26.79
N MET A 483 1.48 -28.87 27.14
CA MET A 483 1.04 -29.71 28.25
C MET A 483 1.58 -29.24 29.61
N SER A 484 2.49 -28.28 29.63
CA SER A 484 3.10 -27.77 30.87
C SER A 484 2.24 -26.74 31.61
N PHE A 485 1.20 -26.20 31.00
CA PHE A 485 0.33 -25.17 31.57
C PHE A 485 -1.13 -25.30 31.12
N THR A 486 -2.03 -24.61 31.84
CA THR A 486 -3.46 -24.51 31.52
C THR A 486 -3.82 -23.09 31.12
N GLY A 487 -4.81 -22.95 30.23
CA GLY A 487 -5.36 -21.67 29.80
C GLY A 487 -4.46 -20.84 28.87
N PRO A 488 -4.91 -19.65 28.50
CA PRO A 488 -4.22 -18.79 27.56
C PRO A 488 -2.97 -18.16 28.16
N ARG A 489 -1.90 -18.09 27.36
CA ARG A 489 -0.69 -17.30 27.61
C ARG A 489 -0.35 -16.46 26.41
N ARG A 490 0.37 -15.36 26.63
CA ARG A 490 0.88 -14.49 25.59
C ARG A 490 2.36 -14.63 25.50
N ILE A 491 2.88 -14.90 24.31
CA ILE A 491 4.32 -14.83 24.02
C ILE A 491 4.62 -13.36 23.71
N ALA A 492 5.58 -12.78 24.39
CA ALA A 492 6.04 -11.41 24.15
C ALA A 492 7.55 -11.40 23.94
N ILE A 493 8.01 -10.52 23.06
CA ILE A 493 9.41 -10.35 22.71
C ILE A 493 9.78 -8.88 22.90
N LYS A 494 10.95 -8.65 23.48
CA LYS A 494 11.63 -7.36 23.42
C LYS A 494 12.93 -7.54 22.66
N ALA A 495 13.10 -6.81 21.59
CA ALA A 495 14.32 -6.79 20.79
C ALA A 495 14.97 -5.40 20.86
N ASN A 496 16.26 -5.35 21.16
CA ASN A 496 17.08 -4.15 21.05
C ASN A 496 18.13 -4.42 19.98
N ALA A 497 18.29 -3.50 19.04
CA ALA A 497 19.23 -3.63 17.93
C ALA A 497 19.71 -2.25 17.47
N THR A 498 20.64 -2.23 16.53
CA THR A 498 21.04 -1.05 15.79
C THR A 498 20.56 -1.19 14.35
N ALA A 499 19.83 -0.22 13.82
CA ALA A 499 19.48 -0.17 12.41
C ALA A 499 20.75 -0.06 11.55
N LEU A 500 20.71 -0.51 10.30
CA LEU A 500 21.82 -0.30 9.35
C LEU A 500 22.08 1.20 9.09
N SER A 501 21.12 2.08 9.35
CA SER A 501 21.28 3.54 9.37
C SER A 501 22.06 4.07 10.58
N GLY A 502 22.35 3.23 11.58
CA GLY A 502 23.07 3.59 12.79
C GLY A 502 22.19 3.99 13.98
N GLU A 503 20.88 3.96 13.86
CA GLU A 503 19.93 4.30 14.92
C GLU A 503 19.71 3.13 15.89
N SER A 504 19.55 3.43 17.17
CA SER A 504 19.17 2.43 18.17
C SER A 504 17.68 2.10 18.07
N ILE A 505 17.37 0.82 18.04
CA ILE A 505 16.01 0.28 17.98
C ILE A 505 15.66 -0.31 19.34
N SER A 506 14.49 0.01 19.85
CA SER A 506 13.84 -0.72 20.95
C SER A 506 12.46 -1.15 20.46
N TYR A 507 12.29 -2.44 20.25
CA TYR A 507 11.09 -3.04 19.69
C TYR A 507 10.40 -3.95 20.70
N PHE A 508 9.10 -3.85 20.75
CA PHE A 508 8.24 -4.70 21.54
C PHE A 508 7.17 -5.31 20.63
N ASP A 509 7.15 -6.63 20.52
CA ASP A 509 6.21 -7.31 19.62
C ASP A 509 4.79 -7.34 20.17
N THR A 510 3.81 -7.39 19.25
CA THR A 510 2.42 -7.68 19.59
C THR A 510 2.32 -9.11 20.14
N PRO A 511 1.82 -9.29 21.36
CA PRO A 511 1.80 -10.60 21.98
C PRO A 511 1.03 -11.64 21.15
N MET A 512 1.63 -12.79 20.91
CA MET A 512 0.98 -13.95 20.31
C MET A 512 0.30 -14.78 21.40
N GLU A 513 -1.00 -15.06 21.24
CA GLU A 513 -1.74 -15.90 22.18
C GLU A 513 -1.52 -17.39 21.88
N VAL A 514 -1.27 -18.17 22.93
CA VAL A 514 -1.13 -19.63 22.88
C VAL A 514 -1.97 -20.26 23.98
N GLU A 515 -2.66 -21.34 23.65
CA GLU A 515 -3.55 -22.05 24.58
C GLU A 515 -2.83 -23.29 25.17
N GLY A 516 -2.77 -23.37 26.50
CA GLY A 516 -2.24 -24.53 27.19
C GLY A 516 -3.18 -25.71 27.15
N MET A 517 -2.65 -26.91 26.99
CA MET A 517 -3.42 -28.17 26.89
C MET A 517 -3.45 -28.98 28.18
N LYS A 518 -2.75 -28.55 29.23
CA LYS A 518 -2.78 -29.23 30.53
C LYS A 518 -4.23 -29.16 31.10
N GLN A 519 -4.78 -30.31 31.43
CA GLN A 519 -6.08 -30.32 32.14
C GLN A 519 -5.91 -29.72 33.55
N PRO A 520 -6.84 -28.90 34.02
CA PRO A 520 -6.81 -28.44 35.40
C PRO A 520 -6.79 -29.63 36.35
N GLU A 521 -5.86 -29.61 37.29
CA GLU A 521 -5.85 -30.66 38.32
C GLU A 521 -7.19 -30.69 39.04
N PRO A 522 -7.80 -31.88 39.21
CA PRO A 522 -9.08 -31.94 39.91
C PRO A 522 -8.88 -31.36 41.30
N VAL A 523 -9.62 -30.31 41.60
CA VAL A 523 -9.64 -29.74 42.94
C VAL A 523 -10.13 -30.87 43.87
N ILE A 524 -9.21 -31.45 44.63
CA ILE A 524 -9.55 -32.41 45.69
C ILE A 524 -10.29 -31.56 46.73
N VAL A 525 -11.60 -31.49 46.60
CA VAL A 525 -12.45 -30.96 47.67
C VAL A 525 -12.25 -31.92 48.83
N ALA A 526 -11.51 -31.47 49.84
CA ALA A 526 -11.33 -32.25 51.07
C ALA A 526 -12.71 -32.69 51.52
N LYS A 527 -12.89 -34.02 51.58
CA LYS A 527 -14.14 -34.64 52.07
C LYS A 527 -14.42 -34.00 53.42
N PRO A 528 -15.59 -33.40 53.65
CA PRO A 528 -15.88 -32.79 54.95
C PRO A 528 -15.69 -33.86 56.02
N GLU A 529 -14.86 -33.55 57.02
CA GLU A 529 -14.72 -34.41 58.22
C GLU A 529 -16.09 -34.72 58.75
N SER A 530 -16.34 -35.99 58.93
CA SER A 530 -17.61 -36.48 59.53
C SER A 530 -17.81 -35.79 60.88
N PRO A 531 -18.98 -35.18 61.17
CA PRO A 531 -19.21 -34.56 62.46
C PRO A 531 -19.16 -35.61 63.56
N PRO A 532 -18.66 -35.25 64.76
CA PRO A 532 -18.61 -36.20 65.91
C PRO A 532 -19.99 -36.71 66.25
N PRO A 533 -20.11 -37.94 66.79
CA PRO A 533 -21.41 -38.61 67.10
C PRO A 533 -22.28 -37.78 68.05
N ALA A 534 -23.47 -37.43 67.59
CA ALA A 534 -24.44 -36.65 68.36
C ALA A 534 -24.97 -37.42 69.50
N GLN A 535 -25.03 -36.79 70.68
CA GLN A 535 -25.72 -37.29 71.85
C GLN A 535 -27.24 -37.41 71.59
N PRO A 536 -27.96 -38.40 72.17
CA PRO A 536 -29.39 -38.58 71.88
C PRO A 536 -30.22 -37.46 72.49
N LYS A 537 -31.03 -36.79 71.65
CA LYS A 537 -32.08 -35.87 72.08
C LYS A 537 -33.37 -36.58 72.30
N PRO A 538 -34.24 -36.09 73.24
CA PRO A 538 -35.49 -36.75 73.59
C PRO A 538 -36.52 -36.67 72.46
N VAL A 539 -37.36 -37.72 72.43
CA VAL A 539 -38.43 -37.92 71.47
C VAL A 539 -39.47 -36.80 71.59
N SER A 540 -39.79 -36.13 70.53
CA SER A 540 -40.95 -35.25 70.38
C SER A 540 -41.90 -35.81 69.32
N GLU A 541 -43.19 -35.63 69.55
CA GLU A 541 -44.35 -36.14 68.81
C GLU A 541 -44.30 -35.92 67.28
N PRO A 542 -45.04 -36.75 66.51
CA PRO A 542 -45.03 -36.71 65.04
C PRO A 542 -45.79 -35.48 64.52
N GLU A 543 -45.10 -34.73 63.64
CA GLU A 543 -45.71 -33.71 62.79
C GLU A 543 -46.55 -34.37 61.69
N PRO A 544 -47.59 -33.70 61.18
CA PRO A 544 -48.45 -34.23 60.14
C PRO A 544 -47.75 -34.31 58.78
N GLU A 545 -48.18 -35.30 57.98
CA GLU A 545 -47.70 -35.56 56.62
C GLU A 545 -47.82 -34.32 55.73
N PRO A 546 -46.79 -33.98 54.91
CA PRO A 546 -46.89 -32.92 53.94
C PRO A 546 -47.78 -33.34 52.76
N GLU A 547 -48.59 -32.40 52.30
CA GLU A 547 -49.40 -32.51 51.08
C GLU A 547 -48.49 -32.80 49.85
N PRO A 548 -49.01 -33.55 48.87
CA PRO A 548 -48.22 -33.91 47.69
C PRO A 548 -47.85 -32.66 46.82
N GLU A 549 -46.59 -32.54 46.47
CA GLU A 549 -46.08 -31.54 45.49
C GLU A 549 -46.80 -31.72 44.14
N PRO A 550 -47.12 -30.63 43.44
CA PRO A 550 -47.71 -30.74 42.13
C PRO A 550 -46.70 -31.35 41.15
N GLU A 551 -47.21 -32.23 40.28
CA GLU A 551 -46.45 -32.85 39.19
C GLU A 551 -45.78 -31.78 38.29
N PRO A 552 -44.54 -31.99 37.84
CA PRO A 552 -43.89 -31.06 36.90
C PRO A 552 -44.61 -31.06 35.55
N GLU A 553 -44.90 -29.85 35.06
CA GLU A 553 -45.35 -29.65 33.67
C GLU A 553 -44.35 -30.27 32.69
N PRO A 554 -44.79 -30.85 31.58
CA PRO A 554 -43.89 -31.46 30.60
C PRO A 554 -43.03 -30.39 29.93
N GLU A 555 -41.69 -30.57 29.97
CA GLU A 555 -40.74 -29.82 29.21
C GLU A 555 -41.08 -29.90 27.71
N ALA A 556 -41.24 -28.75 27.08
CA ALA A 556 -41.41 -28.67 25.64
C ALA A 556 -40.14 -29.21 24.96
N GLU A 557 -40.28 -30.32 24.25
CA GLU A 557 -39.23 -30.83 23.35
C GLU A 557 -38.89 -29.75 22.29
N GLU A 558 -37.70 -29.18 22.35
CA GLU A 558 -37.11 -28.42 21.24
C GLU A 558 -36.87 -29.37 20.07
N GLU A 559 -37.84 -29.44 19.17
CA GLU A 559 -37.62 -30.07 17.86
C GLU A 559 -36.50 -29.34 17.13
N GLY A 560 -35.35 -29.99 17.02
CA GLY A 560 -34.19 -29.54 16.29
C GLY A 560 -34.50 -29.20 14.82
N GLY A 561 -34.53 -27.92 14.51
CA GLY A 561 -34.88 -27.35 13.21
C GLY A 561 -33.96 -27.68 12.01
N TRP A 562 -33.17 -28.74 12.03
CA TRP A 562 -32.28 -29.16 10.93
C TRP A 562 -33.03 -29.80 9.76
N GLY A 563 -34.15 -30.45 9.99
CA GLY A 563 -34.97 -31.03 8.91
C GLY A 563 -35.56 -29.98 7.99
N THR A 564 -36.07 -28.90 8.53
CA THR A 564 -36.65 -27.77 7.74
C THR A 564 -35.60 -27.02 6.97
N ALA A 565 -34.40 -26.82 7.51
CA ALA A 565 -33.28 -26.18 6.81
C ALA A 565 -32.78 -26.99 5.61
N LEU A 566 -32.72 -28.32 5.71
CA LEU A 566 -32.34 -29.22 4.61
C LEU A 566 -33.39 -29.25 3.50
N ILE A 567 -34.66 -29.17 3.81
CA ILE A 567 -35.77 -29.10 2.84
C ILE A 567 -35.67 -27.78 2.05
N TRP A 568 -35.47 -26.64 2.70
CA TRP A 568 -35.30 -25.35 2.02
C TRP A 568 -34.03 -25.29 1.18
N PHE A 569 -32.93 -25.87 1.65
CA PHE A 569 -31.69 -25.98 0.87
C PHE A 569 -31.89 -26.82 -0.39
N GLY A 570 -32.64 -27.93 -0.32
CA GLY A 570 -33.00 -28.77 -1.48
C GLY A 570 -33.86 -28.03 -2.49
N ILE A 571 -34.86 -27.27 -2.04
CA ILE A 571 -35.77 -26.51 -2.91
C ILE A 571 -35.02 -25.38 -3.64
N ILE A 572 -34.16 -24.65 -2.95
CA ILE A 572 -33.37 -23.56 -3.54
C ILE A 572 -32.42 -24.09 -4.63
N ASN A 573 -31.73 -25.21 -4.38
CA ASN A 573 -30.84 -25.80 -5.38
C ASN A 573 -31.61 -26.33 -6.59
N LEU A 574 -32.80 -26.91 -6.41
CA LEU A 574 -33.66 -27.37 -7.50
C LEU A 574 -34.13 -26.20 -8.39
N LEU A 575 -34.49 -25.06 -7.77
CA LEU A 575 -34.89 -23.84 -8.51
C LEU A 575 -33.70 -23.24 -9.30
N LEU A 576 -32.49 -23.28 -8.74
CA LEU A 576 -31.27 -22.83 -9.45
C LEU A 576 -30.95 -23.75 -10.66
N ILE A 577 -31.12 -25.05 -10.54
CA ILE A 577 -30.91 -26.00 -11.65
C ILE A 577 -31.95 -25.78 -12.75
N ILE A 578 -33.23 -25.61 -12.41
CA ILE A 578 -34.31 -25.38 -13.38
C ILE A 578 -34.12 -24.00 -14.04
N GLY A 579 -33.80 -22.94 -13.28
CA GLY A 579 -33.53 -21.60 -13.79
C GLY A 579 -32.29 -21.55 -14.69
N GLY A 580 -31.19 -22.18 -14.26
CA GLY A 580 -29.95 -22.27 -15.01
C GLY A 580 -30.07 -23.08 -16.28
N GLY A 581 -30.76 -24.22 -16.21
CA GLY A 581 -31.07 -25.05 -17.38
C GLY A 581 -31.97 -24.34 -18.39
N GLY A 582 -32.99 -23.64 -17.93
CA GLY A 582 -33.88 -22.82 -18.77
C GLY A 582 -33.15 -21.68 -19.45
N ALA A 583 -32.29 -20.96 -18.74
CA ALA A 583 -31.47 -19.89 -19.32
C ALA A 583 -30.46 -20.43 -20.34
N TYR A 584 -29.79 -21.55 -20.05
CA TYR A 584 -28.85 -22.20 -20.96
C TYR A 584 -29.56 -22.65 -22.26
N TRP A 585 -30.74 -23.28 -22.14
CA TRP A 585 -31.53 -23.70 -23.30
C TRP A 585 -32.02 -22.52 -24.14
N TRP A 586 -32.44 -21.41 -23.50
CA TRP A 586 -32.88 -20.19 -24.17
C TRP A 586 -31.72 -19.50 -24.93
N ILE A 587 -30.54 -19.38 -24.31
CA ILE A 587 -29.33 -18.86 -24.94
C ILE A 587 -28.89 -19.74 -26.11
N HIS A 588 -28.90 -21.06 -25.94
CA HIS A 588 -28.51 -21.99 -26.99
C HIS A 588 -29.45 -21.93 -28.20
N ARG A 589 -30.75 -21.83 -27.96
CA ARG A 589 -31.76 -21.69 -29.02
C ARG A 589 -31.68 -20.32 -29.73
N ARG A 590 -31.29 -19.28 -29.03
CA ARG A 590 -31.09 -17.94 -29.61
C ARG A 590 -29.83 -17.91 -30.50
N ASN A 591 -28.76 -18.57 -30.10
CA ASN A 591 -27.53 -18.66 -30.89
C ASN A 591 -27.75 -19.47 -32.20
N GLN A 592 -28.56 -20.54 -32.18
CA GLN A 592 -28.87 -21.28 -33.41
C GLN A 592 -29.67 -20.44 -34.41
N ARG A 593 -30.53 -19.53 -33.96
CA ARG A 593 -31.28 -18.65 -34.87
C ARG A 593 -30.39 -17.59 -35.53
N ASN A 594 -29.35 -17.13 -34.82
CA ASN A 594 -28.41 -16.16 -35.38
C ASN A 594 -27.41 -16.77 -36.37
N ILE A 595 -27.15 -18.08 -36.30
CA ILE A 595 -26.28 -18.78 -37.27
C ILE A 595 -27.01 -18.98 -38.61
N VAL A 596 -28.32 -19.22 -38.60
CA VAL A 596 -29.11 -19.38 -39.82
C VAL A 596 -29.22 -18.07 -40.60
N SER A 597 -29.31 -16.90 -39.91
CA SER A 597 -29.37 -15.59 -40.58
C SER A 597 -28.04 -15.14 -41.21
N LEU A 598 -26.90 -15.64 -40.72
CA LEU A 598 -25.58 -15.32 -41.27
C LEU A 598 -25.21 -16.20 -42.50
N VAL A 599 -25.86 -17.34 -42.67
CA VAL A 599 -25.66 -18.21 -43.86
C VAL A 599 -26.47 -17.68 -45.03
N ASP A 600 -27.68 -17.17 -44.80
CA ASP A 600 -28.53 -16.61 -45.87
C ASP A 600 -27.96 -15.29 -46.44
N ASP A 601 -27.24 -14.46 -45.65
CA ASP A 601 -26.56 -13.24 -46.13
C ASP A 601 -25.24 -13.52 -46.89
N ALA A 602 -24.62 -14.72 -46.69
CA ALA A 602 -23.39 -15.08 -47.39
C ALA A 602 -23.64 -15.62 -48.81
N ASP A 603 -24.84 -16.20 -49.08
CA ASP A 603 -25.23 -16.66 -50.43
C ASP A 603 -25.80 -15.54 -51.30
N ALA A 604 -26.27 -14.43 -50.72
CA ALA A 604 -26.79 -13.29 -51.50
C ALA A 604 -25.67 -12.39 -52.10
N THR A 605 -24.43 -12.51 -51.63
CA THR A 605 -23.28 -11.74 -52.12
C THR A 605 -22.46 -12.42 -53.22
N LYS A 606 -22.79 -13.66 -53.61
CA LYS A 606 -22.07 -14.42 -54.66
C LYS A 606 -22.67 -14.36 -56.05
N VAL A 607 -23.76 -13.65 -56.30
CA VAL A 607 -24.48 -13.64 -57.60
C VAL A 607 -24.33 -12.32 -58.37
N SER A 608 -23.50 -11.35 -57.95
CA SER A 608 -23.39 -10.05 -58.63
C SER A 608 -22.07 -9.71 -59.33
N ASP A 609 -21.11 -10.65 -59.42
CA ASP A 609 -19.85 -10.39 -60.15
C ASP A 609 -19.62 -11.41 -61.29
N ASP A 610 -20.48 -11.40 -62.30
CA ASP A 610 -20.16 -11.95 -63.60
C ASP A 610 -21.04 -11.31 -64.71
N LYS A 611 -20.68 -10.10 -65.15
CA LYS A 611 -21.02 -9.58 -66.50
C LYS A 611 -20.27 -8.27 -66.82
N GLY A 612 -19.41 -8.40 -67.84
CA GLY A 612 -19.07 -7.29 -68.76
C GLY A 612 -17.76 -6.62 -68.47
N GLU A 613 -16.78 -6.89 -69.31
CA GLU A 613 -16.62 -6.02 -70.46
C GLU A 613 -15.48 -6.33 -71.37
N ASP A 614 -15.84 -6.48 -72.61
CA ASP A 614 -14.97 -6.11 -73.75
C ASP A 614 -15.28 -4.65 -74.13
N ASN A 615 -14.24 -3.95 -74.58
CA ASN A 615 -14.15 -2.84 -75.54
C ASN A 615 -13.61 -1.51 -75.05
N ASP A 616 -12.52 -1.18 -75.75
CA ASP A 616 -11.75 0.02 -76.15
C ASP A 616 -10.70 0.51 -75.19
#